data_486af92d37bad18b0d569dca45a85d14
#
_entry.id   486af92d37bad18b0d569dca45a85d14
#
_cell.length_a   1.000
_cell.length_b   1.000
_cell.length_c   1.000
_cell.angle_alpha   90.00
_cell.angle_beta   90.00
_cell.angle_gamma   90.00
#
_symmetry.space_group_name_H-M   'P 1'
#
loop_
_entity.id
_entity.type
_entity.pdbx_description
1 polymer ?
#
loop_
_entity_poly.entity_id
_entity_poly.type
_entity_poly.pdbx_seq_one_letter_code
_entity_poly.pdbx_strand_id
1 'polypeptide(L)'
;VRLIDGHVFAQAAAGISGPMLVAHTHANWVLSDIKLSIDDPDPHTEVILLHHLGLPDEQIAHTTWSNMDRTLEADHLTSIFIPALRSPVGRDLIAFHELARTLRRECPWDREQTHQSLTTYLLEETYEVVDALAALNVDDPATDEHLMEELGDLLYQIEFHAAIAEQQGRFTMGDIARGIHDK
;
A
#
# COMPACT_ATOMS: atom_id res chain seq x y z
N VAL A 1 -16.99 8.05 5.13
CA VAL A 1 -17.21 6.70 4.57
C VAL A 1 -17.38 6.84 3.06
N ARG A 2 -16.61 6.08 2.28
CA ARG A 2 -16.80 5.99 0.82
C ARG A 2 -17.72 4.82 0.50
N LEU A 3 -18.65 5.01 -0.44
CA LEU A 3 -19.47 3.94 -1.00
C LEU A 3 -18.74 3.35 -2.21
N ILE A 4 -18.58 2.03 -2.21
CA ILE A 4 -17.87 1.28 -3.27
C ILE A 4 -18.80 0.16 -3.76
N ASP A 5 -18.78 -0.09 -5.06
CA ASP A 5 -19.42 -1.25 -5.67
C ASP A 5 -18.50 -2.47 -5.54
N GLY A 6 -19.01 -3.58 -5.00
CA GLY A 6 -18.25 -4.81 -4.78
C GLY A 6 -17.70 -5.43 -6.08
N HIS A 7 -18.38 -5.28 -7.20
CA HIS A 7 -17.94 -5.85 -8.48
C HIS A 7 -16.72 -5.14 -9.11
N VAL A 8 -16.43 -3.91 -8.67
CA VAL A 8 -15.26 -3.13 -9.13
C VAL A 8 -14.35 -2.77 -7.97
N PHE A 9 -14.40 -3.55 -6.87
CA PHE A 9 -13.73 -3.24 -5.61
C PHE A 9 -12.24 -3.01 -5.79
N ALA A 10 -11.53 -3.88 -6.51
CA ALA A 10 -10.09 -3.77 -6.72
C ALA A 10 -9.68 -2.38 -7.25
N GLN A 11 -10.39 -1.90 -8.27
CA GLN A 11 -10.13 -0.60 -8.89
C GLN A 11 -10.62 0.56 -8.03
N ALA A 12 -11.81 0.43 -7.45
CA ALA A 12 -12.44 1.52 -6.69
C ALA A 12 -11.84 1.73 -5.30
N ALA A 13 -11.26 0.68 -4.69
CA ALA A 13 -10.60 0.72 -3.40
C ALA A 13 -9.10 1.07 -3.49
N ALA A 14 -8.52 1.11 -4.69
CA ALA A 14 -7.11 1.40 -4.88
C ALA A 14 -6.72 2.74 -4.21
N GLY A 15 -5.70 2.70 -3.35
CA GLY A 15 -5.20 3.86 -2.61
C GLY A 15 -6.12 4.37 -1.49
N ILE A 16 -7.23 3.68 -1.18
CA ILE A 16 -8.14 4.06 -0.10
C ILE A 16 -7.80 3.23 1.14
N SER A 17 -7.36 3.88 2.21
CA SER A 17 -7.09 3.25 3.51
C SER A 17 -8.20 3.51 4.54
N GLY A 18 -9.11 4.46 4.28
CA GLY A 18 -10.14 4.91 5.21
C GLY A 18 -11.45 4.10 5.14
N PRO A 19 -12.46 4.47 5.94
CA PRO A 19 -13.68 3.69 6.06
C PRO A 19 -14.47 3.63 4.76
N MET A 20 -14.83 2.40 4.38
CA MET A 20 -15.57 2.06 3.16
C MET A 20 -16.84 1.30 3.49
N LEU A 21 -17.91 1.61 2.76
CA LEU A 21 -19.12 0.79 2.69
C LEU A 21 -19.16 0.16 1.30
N VAL A 22 -19.10 -1.16 1.23
CA VAL A 22 -19.13 -1.90 -0.03
C VAL A 22 -20.52 -2.49 -0.22
N ALA A 23 -21.19 -2.05 -1.27
CA ALA A 23 -22.51 -2.54 -1.68
C ALA A 23 -22.40 -3.58 -2.81
N HIS A 24 -23.52 -4.18 -3.18
CA HIS A 24 -23.60 -5.25 -4.20
C HIS A 24 -22.80 -6.51 -3.84
N THR A 25 -22.77 -6.84 -2.56
CA THR A 25 -22.10 -8.05 -2.04
C THR A 25 -23.11 -9.20 -1.84
N HIS A 26 -23.90 -9.46 -2.87
CA HIS A 26 -25.12 -10.27 -2.86
C HIS A 26 -24.90 -11.78 -2.79
N ALA A 27 -23.67 -12.25 -2.73
CA ALA A 27 -23.33 -13.66 -2.64
C ALA A 27 -21.91 -13.87 -2.12
N ASN A 28 -21.64 -15.03 -1.51
CA ASN A 28 -20.34 -15.34 -0.93
C ASN A 28 -19.20 -15.35 -1.96
N TRP A 29 -19.49 -15.67 -3.23
CA TRP A 29 -18.47 -15.59 -4.28
C TRP A 29 -18.02 -14.14 -4.55
N VAL A 30 -18.93 -13.13 -4.42
CA VAL A 30 -18.54 -11.71 -4.52
C VAL A 30 -17.64 -11.32 -3.36
N LEU A 31 -17.94 -11.80 -2.14
CA LEU A 31 -17.09 -11.62 -0.97
C LEU A 31 -15.70 -12.25 -1.17
N SER A 32 -15.66 -13.44 -1.79
CA SER A 32 -14.40 -14.10 -2.14
C SER A 32 -13.62 -13.31 -3.20
N ASP A 33 -14.28 -12.78 -4.23
CA ASP A 33 -13.64 -11.96 -5.25
C ASP A 33 -13.04 -10.69 -4.65
N ILE A 34 -13.78 -10.01 -3.78
CA ILE A 34 -13.29 -8.84 -3.03
C ILE A 34 -12.05 -9.24 -2.21
N LYS A 35 -12.13 -10.34 -1.47
CA LYS A 35 -11.04 -10.84 -0.63
C LYS A 35 -9.76 -11.12 -1.43
N LEU A 36 -9.89 -11.68 -2.61
CA LEU A 36 -8.78 -12.06 -3.50
C LEU A 36 -8.29 -10.92 -4.39
N SER A 37 -8.99 -9.79 -4.40
CA SER A 37 -8.66 -8.65 -5.27
C SER A 37 -7.55 -7.74 -4.73
N ILE A 38 -7.16 -7.92 -3.46
CA ILE A 38 -6.07 -7.20 -2.82
C ILE A 38 -4.91 -8.17 -2.62
N ASP A 39 -3.76 -7.80 -3.14
CA ASP A 39 -2.53 -8.57 -2.92
C ASP A 39 -2.06 -8.43 -1.48
N ASP A 40 -1.77 -9.56 -0.84
CA ASP A 40 -1.25 -9.68 0.53
C ASP A 40 -1.94 -8.76 1.57
N PRO A 41 -3.28 -8.82 1.72
CA PRO A 41 -3.98 -8.04 2.73
C PRO A 41 -3.66 -8.58 4.12
N ASP A 42 -3.64 -7.69 5.15
CA ASP A 42 -3.60 -8.17 6.53
C ASP A 42 -4.82 -9.07 6.80
N PRO A 43 -4.63 -10.39 7.04
CA PRO A 43 -5.71 -11.35 7.21
C PRO A 43 -6.61 -11.04 8.42
N HIS A 44 -6.10 -10.24 9.37
CA HIS A 44 -6.80 -9.81 10.59
C HIS A 44 -7.49 -8.44 10.44
N THR A 45 -7.44 -7.81 9.26
CA THR A 45 -8.19 -6.58 8.99
C THR A 45 -9.65 -6.77 9.37
N GLU A 46 -10.17 -5.88 10.23
CA GLU A 46 -11.57 -5.92 10.66
C GLU A 46 -12.50 -5.67 9.48
N VAL A 47 -13.52 -6.51 9.38
CA VAL A 47 -14.61 -6.40 8.42
C VAL A 47 -15.92 -6.58 9.18
N ILE A 48 -16.91 -5.76 8.88
CA ILE A 48 -18.24 -5.87 9.46
C ILE A 48 -19.24 -6.17 8.35
N LEU A 49 -19.85 -7.34 8.41
CA LEU A 49 -20.90 -7.73 7.50
C LEU A 49 -22.24 -7.18 8.03
N LEU A 50 -22.91 -6.43 7.18
CA LEU A 50 -24.19 -5.79 7.45
C LEU A 50 -25.24 -6.53 6.62
N HIS A 51 -26.05 -7.36 7.29
CA HIS A 51 -27.02 -8.23 6.64
C HIS A 51 -28.41 -7.91 7.12
N HIS A 52 -29.36 -7.70 6.21
CA HIS A 52 -30.77 -7.43 6.48
C HIS A 52 -31.00 -6.22 7.41
N LEU A 53 -30.21 -5.16 7.32
CA LEU A 53 -30.32 -3.99 8.19
C LEU A 53 -31.74 -3.43 8.22
N GLY A 54 -32.29 -3.24 9.44
CA GLY A 54 -33.62 -2.72 9.66
C GLY A 54 -34.74 -3.77 9.51
N LEU A 55 -34.43 -5.03 9.28
CA LEU A 55 -35.40 -6.13 9.21
C LEU A 55 -35.38 -6.98 10.51
N PRO A 56 -36.41 -7.80 10.76
CA PRO A 56 -36.47 -8.62 11.98
C PRO A 56 -35.36 -9.63 12.15
N ASP A 57 -34.69 -10.00 11.06
CA ASP A 57 -33.59 -10.94 10.98
C ASP A 57 -32.25 -10.23 10.71
N GLU A 58 -32.16 -8.95 11.12
CA GLU A 58 -30.92 -8.17 11.06
C GLU A 58 -29.74 -8.89 11.73
N GLN A 59 -28.61 -8.91 11.04
CA GLN A 59 -27.34 -9.40 11.57
C GLN A 59 -26.22 -8.39 11.27
N ILE A 60 -25.47 -8.04 12.30
CA ILE A 60 -24.22 -7.28 12.21
C ILE A 60 -23.11 -8.22 12.70
N ALA A 61 -22.31 -8.74 11.77
CA ALA A 61 -21.31 -9.72 12.08
C ALA A 61 -19.88 -9.13 11.94
N HIS A 62 -19.19 -9.00 13.07
CA HIS A 62 -17.77 -8.65 13.10
C HIS A 62 -16.94 -9.87 12.72
N THR A 63 -16.08 -9.70 11.73
CA THR A 63 -15.23 -10.76 11.21
C THR A 63 -13.88 -10.19 10.77
N THR A 64 -13.06 -11.01 10.12
CA THR A 64 -11.77 -10.60 9.57
C THR A 64 -11.77 -10.73 8.06
N TRP A 65 -10.82 -10.05 7.41
CA TRP A 65 -10.62 -10.14 5.96
C TRP A 65 -10.54 -11.60 5.47
N SER A 66 -9.80 -12.42 6.19
CA SER A 66 -9.63 -13.85 5.84
C SER A 66 -10.91 -14.67 5.91
N ASN A 67 -11.89 -14.27 6.74
CA ASN A 67 -13.09 -15.04 7.03
C ASN A 67 -14.39 -14.44 6.49
N MET A 68 -14.36 -13.25 5.87
CA MET A 68 -15.57 -12.52 5.50
C MET A 68 -16.50 -13.28 4.53
N ASP A 69 -15.95 -14.14 3.68
CA ASP A 69 -16.70 -14.95 2.72
C ASP A 69 -17.29 -16.26 3.32
N ARG A 70 -17.07 -16.50 4.63
CA ARG A 70 -17.50 -17.71 5.35
C ARG A 70 -18.29 -17.43 6.61
N THR A 71 -18.46 -16.15 6.97
CA THR A 71 -19.06 -15.74 8.25
C THR A 71 -20.58 -15.88 8.22
N LEU A 72 -21.22 -15.57 7.09
CA LEU A 72 -22.65 -15.74 6.87
C LEU A 72 -22.93 -16.05 5.40
N GLU A 73 -24.16 -16.45 5.09
CA GLU A 73 -24.61 -16.60 3.72
C GLU A 73 -25.10 -15.26 3.18
N ALA A 74 -24.35 -14.69 2.26
CA ALA A 74 -24.62 -13.37 1.70
C ALA A 74 -25.74 -13.42 0.66
N ASP A 75 -26.60 -12.40 0.67
CA ASP A 75 -27.64 -12.17 -0.31
C ASP A 75 -27.72 -10.69 -0.75
N HIS A 76 -28.75 -10.34 -1.52
CA HIS A 76 -28.94 -9.00 -2.07
C HIS A 76 -29.12 -7.87 -1.02
N LEU A 77 -29.34 -8.20 0.26
CA LEU A 77 -29.41 -7.26 1.39
C LEU A 77 -28.13 -7.30 2.25
N THR A 78 -27.05 -7.86 1.73
CA THR A 78 -25.75 -7.88 2.38
C THR A 78 -24.87 -6.74 1.89
N SER A 79 -24.21 -6.06 2.81
CA SER A 79 -23.16 -5.06 2.55
C SER A 79 -21.97 -5.28 3.47
N ILE A 80 -20.81 -4.76 3.11
CA ILE A 80 -19.63 -4.84 3.95
C ILE A 80 -19.24 -3.43 4.40
N PHE A 81 -18.95 -3.27 5.68
CA PHE A 81 -18.25 -2.10 6.18
C PHE A 81 -16.82 -2.48 6.54
N ILE A 82 -15.86 -1.76 5.97
CA ILE A 82 -14.43 -1.92 6.21
C ILE A 82 -13.96 -0.62 6.89
N PRO A 83 -13.69 -0.65 8.21
CA PRO A 83 -13.25 0.54 8.95
C PRO A 83 -11.95 1.12 8.45
N ALA A 84 -10.99 0.25 8.15
CA ALA A 84 -9.70 0.61 7.58
C ALA A 84 -9.13 -0.56 6.78
N LEU A 85 -8.75 -0.32 5.54
CA LEU A 85 -8.02 -1.29 4.71
C LEU A 85 -6.56 -0.85 4.64
N ARG A 86 -5.68 -1.68 5.22
CA ARG A 86 -4.25 -1.44 5.15
C ARG A 86 -3.68 -2.32 4.05
N SER A 87 -3.13 -1.69 3.03
CA SER A 87 -2.23 -2.36 2.09
C SER A 87 -0.88 -2.57 2.78
N PRO A 88 -0.30 -3.77 2.79
CA PRO A 88 1.05 -4.00 3.30
C PRO A 88 2.06 -3.04 2.68
N VAL A 89 2.02 -2.87 1.37
CA VAL A 89 2.87 -1.90 0.64
C VAL A 89 2.71 -0.49 1.19
N GLY A 90 1.48 -0.03 1.45
CA GLY A 90 1.25 1.30 2.00
C GLY A 90 1.84 1.45 3.41
N ARG A 91 1.70 0.43 4.26
CA ARG A 91 2.27 0.42 5.61
C ARG A 91 3.80 0.48 5.57
N ASP A 92 4.40 -0.35 4.73
CA ASP A 92 5.85 -0.48 4.65
C ASP A 92 6.49 0.75 4.01
N LEU A 93 5.85 1.36 3.01
CA LEU A 93 6.27 2.65 2.45
C LEU A 93 6.14 3.80 3.46
N ILE A 94 5.09 3.81 4.31
CA ILE A 94 4.97 4.80 5.38
C ILE A 94 6.08 4.61 6.43
N ALA A 95 6.34 3.37 6.83
CA ALA A 95 7.42 3.05 7.79
C ALA A 95 8.79 3.45 7.23
N PHE A 96 9.04 3.19 5.96
CA PHE A 96 10.24 3.59 5.26
C PHE A 96 10.39 5.13 5.19
N HIS A 97 9.33 5.84 4.83
CA HIS A 97 9.30 7.31 4.84
C HIS A 97 9.63 7.89 6.22
N GLU A 98 9.03 7.35 7.28
CA GLU A 98 9.30 7.80 8.66
C GLU A 98 10.74 7.45 9.09
N LEU A 99 11.30 6.33 8.65
CA LEU A 99 12.70 5.98 8.88
C LEU A 99 13.63 7.02 8.24
N ALA A 100 13.46 7.35 6.97
CA ALA A 100 14.27 8.35 6.27
C ALA A 100 14.22 9.71 6.95
N ARG A 101 13.04 10.17 7.40
CA ARG A 101 12.89 11.41 8.17
C ARG A 101 13.59 11.35 9.52
N THR A 102 13.56 10.20 10.18
CA THR A 102 14.23 10.00 11.47
C THR A 102 15.75 10.04 11.30
N LEU A 103 16.28 9.31 10.33
CA LEU A 103 17.71 9.34 10.02
C LEU A 103 18.18 10.77 9.69
N ARG A 104 17.41 11.49 8.87
CA ARG A 104 17.69 12.88 8.51
C ARG A 104 17.75 13.81 9.74
N ARG A 105 16.99 13.54 10.81
CA ARG A 105 17.04 14.32 12.06
C ARG A 105 18.16 13.89 12.98
N GLU A 106 18.44 12.60 13.09
CA GLU A 106 19.21 12.00 14.18
C GLU A 106 20.60 11.53 13.75
N CYS A 107 20.77 11.06 12.51
CA CYS A 107 22.08 10.65 12.03
C CYS A 107 22.94 11.86 11.65
N PRO A 108 24.13 12.02 12.22
CA PRO A 108 25.02 13.16 11.90
C PRO A 108 25.40 13.23 10.42
N TRP A 109 25.65 12.07 9.79
CA TRP A 109 26.03 12.01 8.39
C TRP A 109 24.85 12.43 7.49
N ASP A 110 23.67 11.90 7.72
CA ASP A 110 22.48 12.23 6.93
C ASP A 110 22.15 13.72 7.01
N ARG A 111 22.27 14.33 8.21
CA ARG A 111 21.97 15.76 8.42
C ARG A 111 22.85 16.69 7.60
N GLU A 112 24.07 16.29 7.30
CA GLU A 112 25.02 17.11 6.56
C GLU A 112 24.82 17.01 5.05
N GLN A 113 24.09 16.01 4.57
CA GLN A 113 23.90 15.81 3.13
C GLN A 113 23.05 16.90 2.48
N THR A 114 23.40 17.18 1.24
CA THR A 114 22.69 18.10 0.35
C THR A 114 22.33 17.39 -0.95
N HIS A 115 21.44 17.98 -1.77
CA HIS A 115 21.16 17.44 -3.10
C HIS A 115 22.44 17.23 -3.92
N GLN A 116 23.41 18.12 -3.80
CA GLN A 116 24.68 18.05 -4.54
C GLN A 116 25.59 16.94 -4.01
N SER A 117 25.72 16.78 -2.68
CA SER A 117 26.58 15.75 -2.11
C SER A 117 26.07 14.34 -2.40
N LEU A 118 24.75 14.18 -2.54
CA LEU A 118 24.13 12.89 -2.86
C LEU A 118 24.17 12.52 -4.35
N THR A 119 24.59 13.42 -5.25
CA THR A 119 24.59 13.13 -6.69
C THR A 119 25.44 11.91 -7.04
N THR A 120 26.59 11.73 -6.38
CA THR A 120 27.48 10.59 -6.64
C THR A 120 26.82 9.29 -6.21
N TYR A 121 26.23 9.24 -5.02
CA TYR A 121 25.51 8.07 -4.52
C TYR A 121 24.32 7.71 -5.40
N LEU A 122 23.49 8.68 -5.81
CA LEU A 122 22.38 8.43 -6.73
C LEU A 122 22.85 7.80 -8.06
N LEU A 123 24.01 8.21 -8.56
CA LEU A 123 24.58 7.61 -9.78
C LEU A 123 25.09 6.19 -9.52
N GLU A 124 25.75 5.95 -8.38
CA GLU A 124 26.23 4.63 -7.97
C GLU A 124 25.04 3.65 -7.89
N GLU A 125 24.02 3.94 -7.09
CA GLU A 125 22.82 3.10 -6.97
C GLU A 125 22.11 2.89 -8.32
N THR A 126 22.09 3.92 -9.17
CA THR A 126 21.50 3.77 -10.52
C THR A 126 22.27 2.76 -11.36
N TYR A 127 23.60 2.75 -11.30
CA TYR A 127 24.41 1.78 -12.04
C TYR A 127 24.32 0.38 -11.45
N GLU A 128 24.21 0.23 -10.13
CA GLU A 128 24.03 -1.05 -9.46
C GLU A 128 22.69 -1.68 -9.84
N VAL A 129 21.61 -0.90 -9.90
CA VAL A 129 20.33 -1.35 -10.48
C VAL A 129 20.47 -1.80 -11.94
N VAL A 130 21.21 -1.06 -12.77
CA VAL A 130 21.42 -1.44 -14.18
C VAL A 130 22.20 -2.76 -14.29
N ASP A 131 23.22 -2.96 -13.46
CA ASP A 131 24.02 -4.18 -13.43
C ASP A 131 23.20 -5.36 -12.91
N ALA A 132 22.39 -5.17 -11.85
CA ALA A 132 21.47 -6.19 -11.34
C ALA A 132 20.43 -6.59 -12.39
N LEU A 133 19.85 -5.63 -13.13
CA LEU A 133 18.95 -5.89 -14.25
C LEU A 133 19.60 -6.70 -15.38
N ALA A 134 20.87 -6.42 -15.68
CA ALA A 134 21.62 -7.14 -16.71
C ALA A 134 21.97 -8.58 -16.27
N ALA A 135 22.05 -8.82 -14.96
CA ALA A 135 22.36 -10.12 -14.37
C ALA A 135 21.11 -10.98 -14.07
N LEU A 136 19.89 -10.45 -14.28
CA LEU A 136 18.66 -11.17 -14.00
C LEU A 136 18.60 -12.52 -14.72
N ASN A 137 18.29 -13.56 -13.94
CA ASN A 137 18.13 -14.92 -14.42
C ASN A 137 16.89 -15.57 -13.76
N VAL A 138 15.85 -15.85 -14.54
CA VAL A 138 14.56 -16.43 -14.06
C VAL A 138 14.76 -17.76 -13.31
N ASP A 139 15.83 -18.47 -13.59
CA ASP A 139 16.13 -19.76 -12.96
C ASP A 139 16.99 -19.62 -11.68
N ASP A 140 17.39 -18.41 -11.32
CA ASP A 140 18.21 -18.12 -10.13
C ASP A 140 17.57 -17.03 -9.26
N PRO A 141 16.83 -17.41 -8.19
CA PRO A 141 16.18 -16.46 -7.29
C PRO A 141 17.12 -15.47 -6.60
N ALA A 142 18.41 -15.77 -6.48
CA ALA A 142 19.37 -14.85 -5.88
C ALA A 142 19.55 -13.57 -6.69
N THR A 143 19.28 -13.61 -8.00
CA THR A 143 19.32 -12.43 -8.87
C THR A 143 18.14 -11.50 -8.65
N ASP A 144 16.96 -12.04 -8.27
CA ASP A 144 15.80 -11.24 -7.87
C ASP A 144 16.05 -10.55 -6.52
N GLU A 145 16.65 -11.28 -5.56
CA GLU A 145 17.02 -10.72 -4.25
C GLU A 145 18.00 -9.56 -4.40
N HIS A 146 19.02 -9.73 -5.25
CA HIS A 146 19.98 -8.66 -5.55
C HIS A 146 19.32 -7.45 -6.21
N LEU A 147 18.49 -7.64 -7.23
CA LEU A 147 17.75 -6.54 -7.84
C LEU A 147 16.82 -5.82 -6.84
N MET A 148 16.17 -6.57 -5.96
CA MET A 148 15.31 -5.99 -4.90
C MET A 148 16.12 -5.10 -3.95
N GLU A 149 17.33 -5.50 -3.57
CA GLU A 149 18.26 -4.71 -2.74
C GLU A 149 18.60 -3.40 -3.44
N GLU A 150 19.09 -3.44 -4.67
CA GLU A 150 19.52 -2.25 -5.42
C GLU A 150 18.36 -1.28 -5.72
N LEU A 151 17.16 -1.81 -6.00
CA LEU A 151 15.95 -0.99 -6.12
C LEU A 151 15.56 -0.31 -4.81
N GLY A 152 15.82 -0.97 -3.68
CA GLY A 152 15.65 -0.41 -2.34
C GLY A 152 16.58 0.78 -2.10
N ASP A 153 17.85 0.64 -2.44
CA ASP A 153 18.86 1.68 -2.27
C ASP A 153 18.60 2.88 -3.19
N LEU A 154 18.19 2.64 -4.43
CA LEU A 154 17.74 3.70 -5.32
C LEU A 154 16.50 4.42 -4.81
N LEU A 155 15.52 3.68 -4.25
CA LEU A 155 14.34 4.25 -3.63
C LEU A 155 14.71 5.11 -2.41
N TYR A 156 15.72 4.69 -1.63
CA TYR A 156 16.23 5.47 -0.51
C TYR A 156 16.82 6.80 -0.95
N GLN A 157 17.54 6.86 -2.08
CA GLN A 157 18.04 8.12 -2.64
C GLN A 157 16.91 9.08 -2.99
N ILE A 158 15.81 8.57 -3.58
CA ILE A 158 14.64 9.39 -3.92
C ILE A 158 14.01 9.96 -2.66
N GLU A 159 13.80 9.12 -1.63
CA GLU A 159 13.23 9.52 -0.34
C GLU A 159 14.11 10.55 0.38
N PHE A 160 15.42 10.37 0.32
CA PHE A 160 16.39 11.27 0.93
C PHE A 160 16.33 12.67 0.30
N HIS A 161 16.29 12.73 -1.04
CA HIS A 161 16.10 13.99 -1.76
C HIS A 161 14.74 14.65 -1.43
N ALA A 162 13.68 13.87 -1.26
CA ALA A 162 12.38 14.37 -0.85
C ALA A 162 12.43 14.95 0.57
N ALA A 163 13.10 14.28 1.52
CA ALA A 163 13.26 14.75 2.89
C ALA A 163 14.05 16.07 2.97
N ILE A 164 15.11 16.23 2.16
CA ILE A 164 15.85 17.50 2.06
C ILE A 164 14.95 18.62 1.54
N ALA A 165 14.19 18.36 0.48
CA ALA A 165 13.29 19.34 -0.12
C ALA A 165 12.17 19.75 0.83
N GLU A 166 11.59 18.82 1.60
CA GLU A 166 10.57 19.07 2.61
C GLU A 166 11.12 19.98 3.74
N GLN A 167 12.32 19.73 4.22
CA GLN A 167 12.98 20.59 5.22
C GLN A 167 13.19 22.03 4.72
N GLN A 168 13.35 22.19 3.40
CA GLN A 168 13.48 23.49 2.76
C GLN A 168 12.13 24.14 2.40
N GLY A 169 11.00 23.49 2.70
CA GLY A 169 9.65 23.96 2.38
C GLY A 169 9.34 23.99 0.88
N ARG A 170 9.99 23.13 0.08
CA ARG A 170 9.89 23.13 -1.40
C ARG A 170 8.83 22.14 -1.93
N PHE A 171 9.00 20.88 -1.67
CA PHE A 171 8.08 19.81 -2.06
C PHE A 171 8.27 18.58 -1.14
N THR A 172 7.31 17.67 -1.15
CA THR A 172 7.27 16.45 -0.35
C THR A 172 7.32 15.20 -1.22
N MET A 173 7.55 14.03 -0.61
CA MET A 173 7.38 12.74 -1.28
C MET A 173 5.98 12.56 -1.87
N GLY A 174 4.96 13.06 -1.18
CA GLY A 174 3.58 13.07 -1.69
C GLY A 174 3.42 13.89 -2.98
N ASP A 175 4.16 14.99 -3.14
CA ASP A 175 4.13 15.79 -4.37
C ASP A 175 4.79 15.04 -5.54
N ILE A 176 5.90 14.31 -5.27
CA ILE A 176 6.57 13.45 -6.25
C ILE A 176 5.61 12.36 -6.73
N ALA A 177 4.95 11.64 -5.80
CA ALA A 177 4.02 10.57 -6.14
C ALA A 177 2.82 11.07 -6.95
N ARG A 178 2.21 12.20 -6.55
CA ARG A 178 1.12 12.82 -7.32
C ARG A 178 1.58 13.25 -8.70
N GLY A 179 2.78 13.81 -8.84
CA GLY A 179 3.31 14.25 -10.12
C GLY A 179 3.49 13.13 -11.15
N ILE A 180 3.62 11.87 -10.72
CA ILE A 180 3.62 10.69 -11.60
C ILE A 180 2.20 10.25 -11.92
N HIS A 181 1.29 10.27 -10.93
CA HIS A 181 -0.11 9.89 -11.11
C HIS A 181 -0.84 10.80 -12.11
N ASP A 182 -0.50 12.09 -12.14
CA ASP A 182 -1.17 13.11 -12.94
C ASP A 182 -0.62 13.23 -14.38
N LYS A 183 0.35 12.40 -14.78
CA LYS A 183 0.89 12.29 -16.15
C LYS A 183 0.07 11.36 -17.03
#